data_01071a124e9575e1b6ca8c381984c8ef
#
_entry.id   01071a124e9575e1b6ca8c381984c8ef
#
_cell.length_a   1.000
_cell.length_b   1.000
_cell.length_c   1.000
_cell.angle_alpha   90.00
_cell.angle_beta   90.00
_cell.angle_gamma   90.00
#
_symmetry.space_group_name_H-M   'P 1'
#
loop_
_entity.id
_entity.type
_entity.pdbx_description
1 polymer ?
#
loop_
_entity_poly.entity_id
_entity_poly.type
_entity_poly.pdbx_seq_one_letter_code
_entity_poly.pdbx_strand_id
1 'polypeptide(L)'
;VSLAAEIEAGAEAVGSGAASTREWVLEAVREGYLVHYGESRAFAEFDDDLRLLAGDTLYALGLARLAAGGDLEAIGELADLISSCAQAETEGRPTAQLWDASARRLARANPGE
;
A
#
# COMPACT_ATOMS: atom_id res chain seq x y z
N VAL A 1 8.40 -11.65 -19.60
CA VAL A 1 7.49 -11.33 -18.49
C VAL A 1 7.25 -9.84 -18.47
N SER A 2 6.01 -9.42 -18.35
CA SER A 2 5.68 -8.01 -18.33
C SER A 2 6.01 -7.38 -16.97
N LEU A 3 6.28 -6.08 -16.98
CA LEU A 3 6.50 -5.34 -15.75
C LEU A 3 5.27 -5.43 -14.82
N ALA A 4 4.06 -5.36 -15.40
CA ALA A 4 2.83 -5.49 -14.61
C ALA A 4 2.76 -6.83 -13.88
N ALA A 5 3.13 -7.93 -14.55
CA ALA A 5 3.13 -9.25 -13.93
C ALA A 5 4.16 -9.34 -12.80
N GLU A 6 5.33 -8.73 -12.98
CA GLU A 6 6.36 -8.70 -11.93
C GLU A 6 5.90 -7.91 -10.70
N ILE A 7 5.23 -6.78 -10.90
CA ILE A 7 4.70 -5.98 -9.81
C ILE A 7 3.59 -6.73 -9.07
N GLU A 8 2.69 -7.38 -9.80
CA GLU A 8 1.64 -8.20 -9.19
C GLU A 8 2.21 -9.35 -8.39
N ALA A 9 3.23 -10.02 -8.92
CA ALA A 9 3.89 -11.11 -8.20
C ALA A 9 4.55 -10.61 -6.93
N GLY A 10 5.17 -9.43 -6.97
CA GLY A 10 5.76 -8.80 -5.80
C GLY A 10 4.71 -8.46 -4.75
N ALA A 11 3.57 -7.91 -5.18
CA ALA A 11 2.48 -7.58 -4.28
C ALA A 11 1.90 -8.84 -3.62
N GLU A 12 1.71 -9.91 -4.37
CA GLU A 12 1.24 -11.18 -3.82
C GLU A 12 2.22 -11.75 -2.80
N ALA A 13 3.52 -11.68 -3.09
CA ALA A 13 4.54 -12.16 -2.17
C ALA A 13 4.53 -11.38 -0.85
N VAL A 14 4.38 -10.05 -0.92
CA VAL A 14 4.34 -9.18 0.26
C VAL A 14 3.10 -9.46 1.10
N GLY A 15 1.95 -9.65 0.46
CA GLY A 15 0.68 -9.85 1.15
C GLY A 15 0.34 -11.31 1.45
N SER A 16 1.26 -12.25 1.21
CA SER A 16 0.95 -13.69 1.28
C SER A 16 0.52 -14.19 2.65
N GLY A 17 0.88 -13.48 3.73
CA GLY A 17 0.46 -13.83 5.09
C GLY A 17 -0.81 -13.13 5.55
N ALA A 18 -1.46 -12.35 4.70
CA ALA A 18 -2.59 -11.53 5.11
C ALA A 18 -3.85 -12.37 5.36
N ALA A 19 -4.55 -12.09 6.46
CA ALA A 19 -5.77 -12.81 6.86
C ALA A 19 -7.03 -12.24 6.19
N SER A 20 -6.98 -11.03 5.64
CA SER A 20 -8.14 -10.38 5.04
C SER A 20 -7.73 -9.54 3.84
N THR A 21 -8.72 -9.15 3.04
CA THR A 21 -8.48 -8.24 1.91
C THR A 21 -7.90 -6.91 2.38
N ARG A 22 -8.44 -6.33 3.45
CA ARG A 22 -7.92 -5.07 4.00
C ARG A 22 -6.47 -5.19 4.43
N GLU A 23 -6.14 -6.29 5.07
CA GLU A 23 -4.76 -6.55 5.50
C GLU A 23 -3.83 -6.69 4.31
N TRP A 24 -4.25 -7.46 3.29
CA TRP A 24 -3.48 -7.60 2.06
C TRP A 24 -3.25 -6.25 1.38
N VAL A 25 -4.31 -5.43 1.30
CA VAL A 25 -4.22 -4.12 0.65
C VAL A 25 -3.30 -3.19 1.43
N LEU A 26 -3.39 -3.19 2.76
CA LEU A 26 -2.52 -2.36 3.58
C LEU A 26 -1.05 -2.74 3.35
N GLU A 27 -0.74 -4.03 3.28
CA GLU A 27 0.62 -4.51 2.99
C GLU A 27 1.09 -4.07 1.61
N ALA A 28 0.23 -4.19 0.59
CA ALA A 28 0.56 -3.78 -0.78
C ALA A 28 0.80 -2.28 -0.87
N VAL A 29 -0.05 -1.48 -0.23
CA VAL A 29 0.08 -0.02 -0.22
C VAL A 29 1.33 0.41 0.54
N ARG A 30 1.64 -0.27 1.65
CA ARG A 30 2.86 -0.01 2.40
C ARG A 30 4.10 -0.31 1.57
N GLU A 31 4.09 -1.42 0.84
CA GLU A 31 5.20 -1.72 -0.06
C GLU A 31 5.33 -0.65 -1.14
N GLY A 32 4.22 -0.18 -1.71
CA GLY A 32 4.23 0.92 -2.66
C GLY A 32 4.87 2.18 -2.08
N TYR A 33 4.55 2.50 -0.85
CA TYR A 33 5.15 3.62 -0.14
C TYR A 33 6.67 3.43 0.03
N LEU A 34 7.10 2.26 0.46
CA LEU A 34 8.52 1.96 0.64
C LEU A 34 9.28 2.01 -0.70
N VAL A 35 8.65 1.54 -1.77
CA VAL A 35 9.24 1.62 -3.11
C VAL A 35 9.42 3.07 -3.53
N HIS A 36 8.41 3.92 -3.30
CA HIS A 36 8.48 5.35 -3.61
C HIS A 36 9.65 6.04 -2.93
N TYR A 37 9.92 5.68 -1.68
CA TYR A 37 10.96 6.34 -0.88
C TYR A 37 12.26 5.53 -0.82
N GLY A 38 12.39 4.50 -1.69
CA GLY A 38 13.66 3.80 -1.88
C GLY A 38 14.03 2.79 -0.81
N GLU A 39 13.06 2.37 0.02
CA GLU A 39 13.30 1.47 1.14
C GLU A 39 12.79 0.05 0.93
N SER A 40 12.21 -0.25 -0.24
CA SER A 40 11.65 -1.55 -0.51
C SER A 40 12.73 -2.61 -0.74
N ARG A 41 12.54 -3.79 -0.14
CA ARG A 41 13.38 -4.96 -0.40
C ARG A 41 12.88 -5.73 -1.62
N ALA A 42 11.57 -5.73 -1.84
CA ALA A 42 10.95 -6.50 -2.92
C ALA A 42 11.34 -5.98 -4.31
N PHE A 43 11.62 -4.67 -4.42
CA PHE A 43 11.94 -4.02 -5.69
C PHE A 43 13.28 -3.29 -5.64
N ALA A 44 14.23 -3.81 -4.85
CA ALA A 44 15.52 -3.16 -4.60
C ALA A 44 16.36 -2.98 -5.87
N GLU A 45 16.17 -3.83 -6.87
CA GLU A 45 16.94 -3.79 -8.12
C GLU A 45 16.37 -2.84 -9.17
N PHE A 46 15.20 -2.26 -8.92
CA PHE A 46 14.58 -1.31 -9.86
C PHE A 46 15.32 0.03 -9.79
N ASP A 47 15.48 0.68 -10.95
CA ASP A 47 15.97 2.05 -11.00
C ASP A 47 14.89 3.03 -10.49
N ASP A 48 15.23 4.32 -10.38
CA ASP A 48 14.33 5.32 -9.79
C ASP A 48 13.01 5.47 -10.55
N ASP A 49 13.05 5.46 -11.89
CA ASP A 49 11.84 5.58 -12.70
C ASP A 49 10.95 4.34 -12.53
N LEU A 50 11.54 3.16 -12.51
CA LEU A 50 10.80 1.92 -12.27
C LEU A 50 10.24 1.86 -10.86
N ARG A 51 10.95 2.41 -9.88
CA ARG A 51 10.44 2.48 -8.51
C ARG A 51 9.21 3.36 -8.40
N LEU A 52 9.21 4.53 -9.05
CA LEU A 52 8.04 5.38 -9.07
C LEU A 52 6.85 4.68 -9.70
N LEU A 53 7.06 4.05 -10.85
CA LEU A 53 6.01 3.32 -11.54
C LEU A 53 5.49 2.15 -10.70
N ALA A 54 6.40 1.39 -10.09
CA ALA A 54 6.02 0.25 -9.25
C ALA A 54 5.23 0.70 -8.03
N GLY A 55 5.65 1.78 -7.38
CA GLY A 55 4.94 2.32 -6.23
C GLY A 55 3.53 2.77 -6.58
N ASP A 56 3.38 3.51 -7.66
CA ASP A 56 2.06 3.95 -8.13
C ASP A 56 1.16 2.77 -8.50
N THR A 57 1.74 1.75 -9.13
CA THR A 57 1.00 0.55 -9.50
C THR A 57 0.51 -0.21 -8.27
N LEU A 58 1.34 -0.30 -7.23
CA LEU A 58 0.96 -0.96 -5.98
C LEU A 58 -0.18 -0.22 -5.27
N TYR A 59 -0.13 1.12 -5.26
CA TYR A 59 -1.22 1.92 -4.72
C TYR A 59 -2.52 1.67 -5.50
N ALA A 60 -2.45 1.74 -6.82
CA ALA A 60 -3.61 1.54 -7.69
C ALA A 60 -4.18 0.12 -7.53
N LEU A 61 -3.32 -0.88 -7.45
CA LEU A 61 -3.74 -2.27 -7.29
C LEU A 61 -4.48 -2.49 -5.97
N GLY A 62 -3.96 -1.91 -4.89
CA GLY A 62 -4.60 -2.00 -3.58
C GLY A 62 -5.98 -1.35 -3.58
N LEU A 63 -6.06 -0.12 -4.09
CA LEU A 63 -7.33 0.60 -4.15
C LEU A 63 -8.33 -0.08 -5.07
N ALA A 64 -7.87 -0.65 -6.20
CA ALA A 64 -8.74 -1.38 -7.12
C ALA A 64 -9.35 -2.63 -6.47
N ARG A 65 -8.59 -3.34 -5.65
CA ARG A 65 -9.13 -4.50 -4.92
C ARG A 65 -10.23 -4.11 -3.94
N LEU A 66 -10.02 -3.02 -3.22
CA LEU A 66 -11.05 -2.50 -2.31
C LEU A 66 -12.30 -2.05 -3.05
N ALA A 67 -12.10 -1.38 -4.18
CA ALA A 67 -13.21 -0.92 -5.02
C ALA A 67 -14.03 -2.10 -5.56
N ALA A 68 -13.35 -3.16 -6.00
CA ALA A 68 -14.02 -4.36 -6.50
C ALA A 68 -14.87 -5.02 -5.41
N GLY A 69 -14.46 -4.93 -4.16
CA GLY A 69 -15.22 -5.44 -3.02
C GLY A 69 -16.24 -4.44 -2.45
N GLY A 70 -16.31 -3.23 -2.98
CA GLY A 70 -17.24 -2.20 -2.51
C GLY A 70 -16.85 -1.58 -1.18
N ASP A 71 -15.59 -1.69 -0.76
CA ASP A 71 -15.14 -1.23 0.56
C ASP A 71 -14.72 0.25 0.52
N LEU A 72 -15.69 1.13 0.39
CA LEU A 72 -15.46 2.56 0.27
C LEU A 72 -14.81 3.17 1.52
N GLU A 73 -15.12 2.63 2.69
CA GLU A 73 -14.52 3.11 3.95
C GLU A 73 -13.02 2.87 3.96
N ALA A 74 -12.58 1.69 3.58
CA ALA A 74 -11.16 1.37 3.52
C ALA A 74 -10.45 2.19 2.44
N ILE A 75 -11.09 2.45 1.29
CA ILE A 75 -10.54 3.31 0.25
C ILE A 75 -10.28 4.70 0.82
N GLY A 76 -11.26 5.29 1.51
CA GLY A 76 -11.11 6.60 2.12
C GLY A 76 -9.98 6.63 3.14
N GLU A 77 -9.90 5.62 3.99
CA GLU A 77 -8.84 5.51 5.00
C GLU A 77 -7.45 5.46 4.37
N LEU A 78 -7.29 4.65 3.34
CA LEU A 78 -5.99 4.52 2.67
C LEU A 78 -5.63 5.75 1.86
N ALA A 79 -6.58 6.40 1.22
CA ALA A 79 -6.33 7.67 0.53
C ALA A 79 -5.81 8.73 1.50
N ASP A 80 -6.43 8.84 2.67
CA ASP A 80 -6.01 9.77 3.71
C ASP A 80 -4.62 9.42 4.23
N LEU A 81 -4.34 8.13 4.44
CA LEU A 81 -3.04 7.67 4.88
C LEU A 81 -1.94 8.03 3.89
N ILE A 82 -2.16 7.76 2.60
CA ILE A 82 -1.19 8.06 1.55
C ILE A 82 -0.90 9.56 1.52
N SER A 83 -1.93 10.39 1.60
CA SER A 83 -1.80 11.86 1.61
C SER A 83 -1.03 12.34 2.84
N SER A 84 -1.36 11.78 4.01
CA SER A 84 -0.70 12.16 5.26
C SER A 84 0.76 11.76 5.27
N CYS A 85 1.08 10.58 4.73
CA CYS A 85 2.46 10.13 4.61
C CYS A 85 3.26 11.01 3.65
N ALA A 86 2.68 11.38 2.51
CA ALA A 86 3.34 12.26 1.55
C ALA A 86 3.67 13.61 2.19
N GLN A 87 2.73 14.17 2.95
CA GLN A 87 2.95 15.42 3.66
C GLN A 87 4.04 15.28 4.72
N ALA A 88 4.00 14.20 5.50
CA ALA A 88 5.01 13.96 6.53
C ALA A 88 6.40 13.81 5.93
N GLU A 89 6.53 13.12 4.78
CA GLU A 89 7.82 13.00 4.10
C GLU A 89 8.34 14.35 3.63
N THR A 90 7.46 15.20 3.09
CA THR A 90 7.83 16.55 2.67
C THR A 90 8.34 17.38 3.85
N GLU A 91 7.78 17.18 5.02
CA GLU A 91 8.12 17.92 6.25
C GLU A 91 9.22 17.25 7.07
N GLY A 92 9.73 16.11 6.64
CA GLY A 92 10.75 15.36 7.38
C GLY A 92 10.24 14.72 8.66
N ARG A 93 8.93 14.44 8.75
CA ARG A 93 8.33 13.82 9.95
C ARG A 93 8.22 12.30 9.76
N PRO A 94 8.38 11.54 10.87
CA PRO A 94 8.22 10.08 10.79
C PRO A 94 6.76 9.68 10.49
N THR A 95 6.59 8.53 9.83
CA THR A 95 5.28 8.04 9.39
C THR A 95 4.79 6.80 10.14
N ALA A 96 5.60 6.19 11.00
CA ALA A 96 5.25 4.93 11.66
C ALA A 96 3.90 4.99 12.39
N GLN A 97 3.62 6.09 13.10
CA GLN A 97 2.37 6.23 13.82
C GLN A 97 1.16 6.36 12.91
N LEU A 98 1.35 6.94 11.72
CA LEU A 98 0.28 7.04 10.72
C LEU A 98 -0.13 5.65 10.24
N TRP A 99 0.86 4.80 9.94
CA TRP A 99 0.59 3.42 9.52
C TRP A 99 -0.08 2.62 10.63
N ASP A 100 0.41 2.73 11.86
CA ASP A 100 -0.18 2.02 13.01
C ASP A 100 -1.62 2.43 13.24
N ALA A 101 -1.92 3.72 13.18
CA ALA A 101 -3.27 4.22 13.39
C ALA A 101 -4.23 3.74 12.29
N SER A 102 -3.80 3.77 11.03
CA SER A 102 -4.61 3.26 9.92
C SER A 102 -4.84 1.76 10.04
N ALA A 103 -3.81 1.00 10.40
CA ALA A 103 -3.95 -0.44 10.61
C ALA A 103 -5.01 -0.75 11.65
N ARG A 104 -5.03 -0.01 12.76
CA ARG A 104 -6.04 -0.18 13.80
C ARG A 104 -7.44 0.18 13.32
N ARG A 105 -7.59 1.27 12.58
CA ARG A 105 -8.89 1.68 12.04
C ARG A 105 -9.42 0.66 11.04
N LEU A 106 -8.57 0.16 10.16
CA LEU A 106 -8.95 -0.84 9.17
C LEU A 106 -9.34 -2.17 9.82
N ALA A 107 -8.64 -2.54 10.89
CA ALA A 107 -8.91 -3.81 11.58
C ALA A 107 -10.29 -3.83 12.24
N ARG A 108 -10.75 -2.70 12.82
CA ARG A 108 -12.00 -2.69 13.57
C ARG A 108 -13.20 -2.15 12.79
N ALA A 109 -12.99 -1.60 11.61
CA ALA A 109 -14.04 -0.92 10.87
C ALA A 109 -14.72 -1.82 9.84
N ASN A 110 -14.80 -3.12 10.09
CA ASN A 110 -15.44 -4.06 9.20
C ASN A 110 -16.59 -4.79 9.91
N PRO A 111 -17.68 -4.06 10.21
CA PRO A 111 -18.73 -4.57 11.10
C PRO A 111 -19.56 -5.70 10.52
N GLY A 112 -19.43 -6.02 9.26
CA GLY A 112 -20.15 -7.11 8.63
C GLY A 112 -19.46 -8.46 8.74
N GLU A 113 -18.36 -8.54 9.43
CA GLU A 113 -17.52 -9.72 9.51
C GLU A 113 -17.45 -10.33 10.89
#